data_625203817d46f7ce162ea4f79af2dd8c
#
_entry.id   625203817d46f7ce162ea4f79af2dd8c
#
_cell.length_a   1.000
_cell.length_b   1.000
_cell.length_c   1.000
_cell.angle_alpha   90.00
_cell.angle_beta   90.00
_cell.angle_gamma   90.00
#
_symmetry.space_group_name_H-M   'P 1'
#
loop_
_entity.id
_entity.type
_entity.pdbx_description
1 polymer ?
#
loop_
_entity_poly.entity_id
_entity_poly.type
_entity_poly.pdbx_seq_one_letter_code
_entity_poly.pdbx_strand_id
1 'polypeptide(L)'
;MNHKLSLGLAMLPLVPAVQAQEQSRQDGERPNIIFIMSDDHAQQAMSIYGHPIGKVAPTPNIDRIGQEGAVFWNNYCCNSISGPSRAAILTGKHSHKNGFMKNWALGFDGSQQTLPKLLQQGGYE
;
A
#
# COMPACT_ATOMS: atom_id res chain seq x y z
N MET A 1 -59.15 35.27 6.76
CA MET A 1 -58.69 34.42 5.64
C MET A 1 -57.17 34.31 5.76
N ASN A 2 -56.69 33.20 6.36
CA ASN A 2 -55.25 32.98 6.59
C ASN A 2 -54.76 31.94 5.60
N HIS A 3 -53.99 32.40 4.61
CA HIS A 3 -53.27 31.49 3.71
C HIS A 3 -51.92 31.11 4.35
N LYS A 4 -51.79 29.85 4.75
CA LYS A 4 -50.48 29.25 5.12
C LYS A 4 -49.78 28.80 3.83
N LEU A 5 -48.68 29.48 3.48
CA LEU A 5 -47.74 28.98 2.48
C LEU A 5 -46.91 27.85 3.09
N SER A 6 -47.06 26.66 2.56
CA SER A 6 -46.20 25.50 2.88
C SER A 6 -45.01 25.53 1.90
N LEU A 7 -43.81 25.84 2.39
CA LEU A 7 -42.57 25.63 1.64
C LEU A 7 -42.21 24.16 1.71
N GLY A 8 -42.44 23.44 0.63
CA GLY A 8 -41.91 22.09 0.45
C GLY A 8 -40.43 22.14 0.10
N LEU A 9 -39.57 21.70 1.03
CA LEU A 9 -38.14 21.51 0.79
C LEU A 9 -37.94 20.22 0.00
N ALA A 10 -37.70 20.34 -1.30
CA ALA A 10 -37.35 19.18 -2.15
C ALA A 10 -35.92 18.73 -1.83
N MET A 11 -35.79 17.64 -1.13
CA MET A 11 -34.49 16.90 -1.02
C MET A 11 -34.22 16.19 -2.35
N LEU A 12 -33.22 16.67 -3.08
CA LEU A 12 -32.64 15.96 -4.23
C LEU A 12 -31.77 14.79 -3.71
N PRO A 13 -31.94 13.56 -4.25
CA PRO A 13 -31.08 12.45 -3.86
C PRO A 13 -29.69 12.59 -4.53
N LEU A 14 -28.66 12.77 -3.71
CA LEU A 14 -27.24 12.92 -4.10
C LEU A 14 -26.54 11.55 -4.11
N VAL A 15 -27.15 10.47 -4.62
CA VAL A 15 -26.60 9.10 -4.46
C VAL A 15 -26.37 8.27 -5.74
N PRO A 16 -26.25 8.77 -6.96
CA PRO A 16 -25.87 7.85 -8.04
C PRO A 16 -24.37 7.79 -8.38
N ALA A 17 -23.55 8.76 -7.98
CA ALA A 17 -22.15 8.79 -8.43
C ALA A 17 -21.22 7.80 -7.69
N VAL A 18 -21.48 7.53 -6.42
CA VAL A 18 -20.65 6.61 -5.62
C VAL A 18 -20.92 5.14 -5.98
N GLN A 19 -22.16 4.78 -6.24
CA GLN A 19 -22.54 3.42 -6.65
C GLN A 19 -22.02 3.04 -8.04
N ALA A 20 -21.91 3.97 -8.97
CA ALA A 20 -21.35 3.71 -10.30
C ALA A 20 -19.84 3.43 -10.25
N GLN A 21 -19.11 4.01 -9.29
CA GLN A 21 -17.67 3.71 -9.10
C GLN A 21 -17.42 2.36 -8.42
N GLU A 22 -18.33 1.89 -7.58
CA GLU A 22 -18.23 0.54 -6.99
C GLU A 22 -18.59 -0.55 -7.99
N GLN A 23 -19.56 -0.31 -8.87
CA GLN A 23 -19.98 -1.29 -9.88
C GLN A 23 -18.89 -1.52 -10.95
N SER A 24 -18.16 -0.47 -11.35
CA SER A 24 -17.05 -0.59 -12.31
C SER A 24 -15.82 -1.32 -11.77
N ARG A 25 -15.74 -1.50 -10.44
CA ARG A 25 -14.69 -2.30 -9.79
C ARG A 25 -14.98 -3.80 -9.75
N GLN A 26 -16.22 -4.22 -10.01
CA GLN A 26 -16.61 -5.64 -9.98
C GLN A 26 -16.39 -6.36 -11.31
N ASP A 27 -16.35 -5.64 -12.43
CA ASP A 27 -16.11 -6.19 -13.77
C ASP A 27 -14.69 -5.92 -14.30
N GLY A 28 -13.81 -5.33 -13.46
CA GLY A 28 -12.47 -4.94 -13.85
C GLY A 28 -11.47 -6.10 -13.84
N GLU A 29 -10.64 -6.16 -14.85
CA GLU A 29 -9.42 -6.95 -14.86
C GLU A 29 -8.65 -6.73 -13.55
N ARG A 30 -8.16 -7.82 -12.95
CA ARG A 30 -7.34 -7.74 -11.73
C ARG A 30 -6.09 -6.93 -12.03
N PRO A 31 -5.74 -5.93 -11.20
CA PRO A 31 -4.56 -5.13 -11.45
C PRO A 31 -3.29 -5.97 -11.33
N ASN A 32 -2.31 -5.70 -12.16
CA ASN A 32 -0.96 -6.23 -11.95
C ASN A 32 -0.38 -5.65 -10.66
N ILE A 33 0.26 -6.50 -9.86
CA ILE A 33 0.87 -6.10 -8.59
C ILE A 33 2.38 -6.26 -8.72
N ILE A 34 3.11 -5.15 -8.59
CA ILE A 34 4.58 -5.15 -8.60
C ILE A 34 5.03 -4.64 -7.22
N PHE A 35 5.78 -5.47 -6.50
CA PHE A 35 6.40 -5.09 -5.24
C PHE A 35 7.91 -4.98 -5.44
N ILE A 36 8.46 -3.79 -5.18
CA ILE A 36 9.89 -3.50 -5.31
C ILE A 36 10.43 -3.14 -3.93
N MET A 37 11.48 -3.82 -3.50
CA MET A 37 12.18 -3.53 -2.25
C MET A 37 13.67 -3.42 -2.50
N SER A 38 14.30 -2.35 -2.05
CA SER A 38 15.74 -2.19 -2.01
C SER A 38 16.29 -2.56 -0.64
N ASP A 39 17.50 -3.11 -0.59
CA ASP A 39 18.24 -3.40 0.64
C ASP A 39 19.13 -2.22 1.00
N ASP A 40 19.22 -1.90 2.29
CA ASP A 40 20.05 -0.82 2.84
C ASP A 40 19.95 0.53 2.08
N HIS A 41 18.77 0.85 1.55
CA HIS A 41 18.52 2.10 0.84
C HIS A 41 17.78 3.09 1.75
N ALA A 42 18.48 4.11 2.20
CA ALA A 42 17.91 5.13 3.07
C ALA A 42 16.86 5.99 2.33
N GLN A 43 15.81 6.37 3.02
CA GLN A 43 14.77 7.29 2.50
C GLN A 43 15.37 8.57 1.93
N GLN A 44 16.40 9.12 2.60
CA GLN A 44 17.09 10.34 2.17
C GLN A 44 17.76 10.21 0.80
N ALA A 45 18.08 8.99 0.37
CA ALA A 45 18.70 8.74 -0.93
C ALA A 45 17.70 8.71 -2.10
N MET A 46 16.39 8.74 -1.81
CA MET A 46 15.36 8.95 -2.83
C MET A 46 15.06 10.43 -2.98
N SER A 47 15.31 10.99 -4.17
CA SER A 47 15.26 12.45 -4.41
C SER A 47 13.86 13.07 -4.20
N ILE A 48 12.80 12.30 -4.32
CA ILE A 48 11.42 12.76 -4.09
C ILE A 48 11.19 13.27 -2.66
N TYR A 49 11.99 12.81 -1.68
CA TYR A 49 11.91 13.28 -0.30
C TYR A 49 12.66 14.60 -0.05
N GLY A 50 13.29 15.18 -1.08
CA GLY A 50 13.88 16.52 -1.02
C GLY A 50 15.17 16.65 -0.21
N HIS A 51 15.80 15.56 0.21
CA HIS A 51 17.08 15.61 0.91
C HIS A 51 18.21 16.03 -0.02
N PRO A 52 19.24 16.79 0.45
CA PRO A 52 20.34 17.27 -0.39
C PRO A 52 21.08 16.18 -1.17
N ILE A 53 21.19 14.96 -0.64
CA ILE A 53 21.84 13.84 -1.32
C ILE A 53 21.11 13.46 -2.63
N GLY A 54 19.81 13.66 -2.72
CA GLY A 54 19.03 13.44 -3.94
C GLY A 54 19.40 14.38 -5.08
N LYS A 55 20.04 15.51 -4.79
CA LYS A 55 20.56 16.42 -5.82
C LYS A 55 21.87 15.90 -6.43
N VAL A 56 22.63 15.11 -5.68
CA VAL A 56 23.90 14.52 -6.13
C VAL A 56 23.68 13.20 -6.84
N ALA A 57 22.72 12.40 -6.34
CA ALA A 57 22.36 11.09 -6.88
C ALA A 57 20.83 11.03 -7.08
N PRO A 58 20.28 11.65 -8.14
CA PRO A 58 18.85 11.68 -8.37
C PRO A 58 18.28 10.30 -8.74
N THR A 59 17.03 10.05 -8.31
CA THR A 59 16.31 8.80 -8.54
C THR A 59 15.06 9.01 -9.40
N PRO A 60 15.19 9.50 -10.67
CA PRO A 60 14.06 10.00 -11.43
C PRO A 60 12.97 8.96 -11.72
N ASN A 61 13.34 7.69 -11.87
CA ASN A 61 12.37 6.63 -12.12
C ASN A 61 11.57 6.26 -10.85
N ILE A 62 12.20 6.31 -9.67
CA ILE A 62 11.52 6.12 -8.38
C ILE A 62 10.63 7.33 -8.09
N ASP A 63 11.14 8.53 -8.32
CA ASP A 63 10.41 9.78 -8.13
C ASP A 63 9.14 9.84 -8.98
N ARG A 64 9.20 9.34 -10.23
CA ARG A 64 8.04 9.25 -11.10
C ARG A 64 6.94 8.39 -10.51
N ILE A 65 7.27 7.25 -9.90
CA ILE A 65 6.27 6.40 -9.21
C ILE A 65 5.55 7.19 -8.11
N GLY A 66 6.29 7.95 -7.33
CA GLY A 66 5.70 8.79 -6.29
C GLY A 66 4.90 9.98 -6.82
N GLN A 67 5.34 10.59 -7.93
CA GLN A 67 4.66 11.72 -8.57
C GLN A 67 3.36 11.32 -9.24
N GLU A 68 3.31 10.13 -9.84
CA GLU A 68 2.11 9.59 -10.52
C GLU A 68 1.19 8.82 -9.55
N GLY A 69 1.65 8.52 -8.34
CA GLY A 69 0.93 7.75 -7.34
C GLY A 69 0.89 8.44 -5.98
N ALA A 70 1.50 7.83 -4.97
CA ALA A 70 1.52 8.35 -3.61
C ALA A 70 2.89 8.21 -2.95
N VAL A 71 3.25 9.18 -2.11
CA VAL A 71 4.46 9.19 -1.28
C VAL A 71 4.06 9.13 0.20
N PHE A 72 4.58 8.14 0.91
CA PHE A 72 4.35 8.00 2.33
C PHE A 72 5.51 8.61 3.12
N TRP A 73 5.27 9.75 3.78
CA TRP A 73 6.27 10.44 4.59
C TRP A 73 6.55 9.74 5.93
N ASN A 74 5.56 9.05 6.45
CA ASN A 74 5.62 8.36 7.74
C ASN A 74 5.21 6.90 7.55
N ASN A 75 6.13 6.08 7.05
CA ASN A 75 5.95 4.65 6.93
C ASN A 75 6.98 3.93 7.81
N TYR A 76 6.51 3.05 8.69
CA TYR A 76 7.34 2.39 9.69
C TYR A 76 7.45 0.90 9.39
N CYS A 77 8.67 0.36 9.44
CA CYS A 77 8.88 -1.07 9.32
C CYS A 77 8.59 -1.79 10.65
N CYS A 78 8.08 -3.01 10.57
CA CYS A 78 7.85 -3.86 11.75
C CYS A 78 9.14 -4.34 12.41
N ASN A 79 10.24 -4.36 11.67
CA ASN A 79 11.58 -4.74 12.13
C ASN A 79 12.61 -4.09 11.19
N SER A 80 13.70 -3.57 11.76
CA SER A 80 14.73 -2.83 11.01
C SER A 80 15.86 -3.72 10.49
N ILE A 81 15.87 -5.03 10.81
CA ILE A 81 16.88 -5.98 10.33
C ILE A 81 16.37 -6.69 9.08
N SER A 82 17.22 -6.88 8.06
CA SER A 82 16.88 -7.37 6.71
C SER A 82 15.98 -8.62 6.71
N GLY A 83 16.40 -9.73 7.30
CA GLY A 83 15.65 -10.99 7.30
C GLY A 83 14.29 -10.87 8.00
N PRO A 84 14.23 -10.40 9.27
CA PRO A 84 12.98 -10.17 9.98
C PRO A 84 12.03 -9.18 9.30
N SER A 85 12.55 -8.12 8.67
CA SER A 85 11.76 -7.18 7.89
C SER A 85 11.09 -7.87 6.70
N ARG A 86 11.85 -8.64 5.92
CA ARG A 86 11.35 -9.41 4.78
C ARG A 86 10.29 -10.43 5.20
N ALA A 87 10.54 -11.15 6.31
CA ALA A 87 9.58 -12.09 6.87
C ALA A 87 8.28 -11.39 7.30
N ALA A 88 8.37 -10.21 7.91
CA ALA A 88 7.20 -9.42 8.28
C ALA A 88 6.38 -8.97 7.06
N ILE A 89 7.04 -8.52 6.00
CA ILE A 89 6.39 -8.13 4.73
C ILE A 89 5.71 -9.34 4.08
N LEU A 90 6.42 -10.47 3.97
CA LEU A 90 5.87 -11.68 3.34
C LEU A 90 4.65 -12.23 4.08
N THR A 91 4.64 -12.18 5.40
CA THR A 91 3.59 -12.81 6.23
C THR A 91 2.50 -11.85 6.70
N GLY A 92 2.73 -10.53 6.61
CA GLY A 92 1.87 -9.52 7.25
C GLY A 92 1.88 -9.59 8.78
N LYS A 93 2.89 -10.27 9.40
CA LYS A 93 2.97 -10.50 10.84
C LYS A 93 4.24 -9.90 11.41
N HIS A 94 4.14 -9.33 12.62
CA HIS A 94 5.33 -8.94 13.39
C HIS A 94 6.25 -10.14 13.65
N SER A 95 7.56 -9.88 13.81
CA SER A 95 8.60 -10.90 13.94
C SER A 95 8.34 -11.92 15.06
N HIS A 96 7.78 -11.49 16.20
CA HIS A 96 7.41 -12.39 17.31
C HIS A 96 6.22 -13.33 16.98
N LYS A 97 5.43 -13.01 15.93
CA LYS A 97 4.31 -13.84 15.45
C LYS A 97 4.71 -14.73 14.28
N ASN A 98 5.62 -14.29 13.41
CA ASN A 98 6.12 -15.10 12.30
C ASN A 98 7.33 -15.96 12.67
N GLY A 99 7.91 -15.77 13.86
CA GLY A 99 9.03 -16.56 14.39
C GLY A 99 10.40 -16.17 13.86
N PHE A 100 10.51 -15.25 12.89
CA PHE A 100 11.79 -14.85 12.29
C PHE A 100 12.28 -13.54 12.90
N MET A 101 13.06 -13.63 13.98
CA MET A 101 13.44 -12.45 14.79
C MET A 101 14.85 -11.92 14.54
N LYS A 102 15.71 -12.66 13.82
CA LYS A 102 17.13 -12.30 13.61
C LYS A 102 17.69 -12.93 12.35
N ASN A 103 18.72 -12.32 11.74
CA ASN A 103 19.30 -12.77 10.46
C ASN A 103 19.96 -14.15 10.49
N TRP A 104 20.43 -14.60 11.64
CA TRP A 104 21.04 -15.93 11.84
C TRP A 104 20.07 -16.95 12.41
N ALA A 105 18.80 -16.79 12.14
CA ALA A 105 17.80 -17.81 12.42
C ALA A 105 17.99 -19.04 11.50
N LEU A 106 17.57 -20.20 11.95
CA LEU A 106 17.72 -21.48 11.22
C LEU A 106 16.94 -21.58 9.91
N GLY A 107 16.24 -20.53 9.53
CA GLY A 107 15.46 -20.44 8.31
C GLY A 107 14.09 -19.82 8.53
N PHE A 108 13.47 -19.43 7.44
CA PHE A 108 12.09 -18.93 7.44
C PHE A 108 11.14 -20.12 7.32
N ASP A 109 10.14 -20.19 8.19
CA ASP A 109 9.07 -21.19 8.08
C ASP A 109 8.16 -20.86 6.88
N GLY A 110 8.43 -21.47 5.75
CA GLY A 110 7.68 -21.34 4.52
C GLY A 110 6.30 -21.99 4.53
N SER A 111 5.94 -22.76 5.58
CA SER A 111 4.58 -23.32 5.71
C SER A 111 3.53 -22.26 6.03
N GLN A 112 3.95 -21.16 6.61
CA GLN A 112 3.08 -20.04 6.94
C GLN A 112 2.36 -19.48 5.72
N GLN A 113 1.21 -18.85 5.97
CA GLN A 113 0.52 -18.04 4.97
C GLN A 113 1.37 -16.80 4.63
N THR A 114 1.58 -16.58 3.35
CA THR A 114 2.35 -15.44 2.82
C THR A 114 1.55 -14.70 1.75
N LEU A 115 1.90 -13.44 1.52
CA LEU A 115 1.28 -12.64 0.48
C LEU A 115 1.27 -13.33 -0.91
N PRO A 116 2.38 -13.91 -1.41
CA PRO A 116 2.36 -14.63 -2.68
C PRO A 116 1.37 -15.81 -2.69
N LYS A 117 1.29 -16.60 -1.61
CA LYS A 117 0.32 -17.71 -1.51
C LYS A 117 -1.13 -17.21 -1.58
N LEU A 118 -1.41 -16.09 -0.91
CA LEU A 118 -2.74 -15.47 -0.95
C LEU A 118 -3.08 -14.95 -2.35
N LEU A 119 -2.12 -14.33 -3.02
CA LEU A 119 -2.30 -13.86 -4.39
C LEU A 119 -2.56 -15.03 -5.35
N GLN A 120 -1.78 -16.12 -5.25
CA GLN A 120 -2.02 -17.34 -6.04
C GLN A 120 -3.40 -17.95 -5.76
N GLN A 121 -3.83 -18.02 -4.51
CA GLN A 121 -5.20 -18.45 -4.16
C GLN A 121 -6.26 -17.51 -4.74
N GLY A 122 -5.94 -16.22 -4.85
CA GLY A 122 -6.73 -15.21 -5.53
C GLY A 122 -6.68 -15.28 -7.06
N GLY A 123 -5.92 -16.22 -7.66
CA GLY A 123 -5.80 -16.44 -9.11
C GLY A 123 -4.82 -15.46 -9.79
N TYR A 124 -3.82 -14.96 -9.07
CA TYR A 124 -2.64 -14.32 -9.65
C TYR A 124 -1.59 -15.38 -10.00
N GLU A 125 -0.85 -15.16 -11.08
CA GLU A 125 0.27 -15.99 -11.55
C GLU A 125 1.62 -15.35 -11.20
#